data_ceb67f2b3bea814fc5b2eaadba0d3a60
#
_entry.id   ceb67f2b3bea814fc5b2eaadba0d3a60
#
_cell.length_a   1.000
_cell.length_b   1.000
_cell.length_c   1.000
_cell.angle_alpha   90.00
_cell.angle_beta   90.00
_cell.angle_gamma   90.00
#
_symmetry.space_group_name_H-M   'P 1'
#
loop_
_entity.id
_entity.type
_entity.pdbx_description
1 polymer ?
#
loop_
_entity_poly.entity_id
_entity_poly.type
_entity_poly.pdbx_seq_one_letter_code
_entity_poly.pdbx_strand_id
1 'polypeptide(L)'
;MTTHILAEESSPGGETIDYVSDAWEALHSGNHEEVVRLTEACFKECTEQALEQQKSGAIITNFNADEYPELNSVGTCLLILGTSLRNQGENEKAAATYNKLLRDYKDCRCQNEEGYYWKPAVAAQKRLDEMAEK
;
A
#
# COMPACT_ATOMS: atom_id res chain seq x y z
N MET A 1 -5.45 28.69 11.96
CA MET A 1 -5.69 28.40 11.82
C MET A 1 -6.01 27.80 11.49
N THR A 2 -5.87 27.50 11.39
CA THR A 2 -6.24 26.96 10.98
C THR A 2 -6.42 26.30 10.53
N THR A 3 -6.32 26.15 10.40
CA THR A 3 -6.63 25.68 9.90
C THR A 3 -6.70 25.08 9.53
N HIS A 4 -6.65 24.96 9.24
CA HIS A 4 -7.02 24.56 8.82
C HIS A 4 -7.18 23.94 8.55
N ILE A 5 -7.16 23.94 8.59
CA ILE A 5 -7.60 23.52 8.29
C ILE A 5 -7.83 23.05 7.81
N LEU A 6 -7.77 22.90 7.54
CA LEU A 6 -8.17 22.56 7.02
C LEU A 6 -8.40 21.83 6.58
N ALA A 7 -8.20 21.71 6.60
CA ALA A 7 -8.55 21.16 6.19
C ALA A 7 -9.02 20.56 6.01
N GLU A 8 -9.19 20.55 6.17
CA GLU A 8 -9.76 20.23 6.05
C GLU A 8 -10.28 19.92 5.73
N GLU A 9 -10.36 20.02 5.65
CA GLU A 9 -10.87 19.94 5.32
C GLU A 9 -11.29 19.46 4.71
N SER A 10 -11.07 19.14 4.40
CA SER A 10 -11.38 18.71 3.82
C SER A 10 -11.94 18.05 3.45
N SER A 11 -11.97 17.67 3.29
CA SER A 11 -12.52 17.12 2.99
C SER A 11 -13.15 16.41 3.00
N PRO A 12 -13.50 16.39 3.03
CA PRO A 12 -14.17 15.39 3.13
C PRO A 12 -14.28 14.48 2.44
N GLY A 13 -14.72 14.17 2.77
CA GLY A 13 -14.72 13.16 2.35
C GLY A 13 -13.88 13.18 1.32
N GLY A 14 -13.72 13.77 0.99
CA GLY A 14 -12.97 13.57 0.04
C GLY A 14 -11.63 13.73 0.21
N GLU A 15 -11.32 14.37 1.07
CA GLU A 15 -10.11 14.58 1.15
C GLU A 15 -9.49 13.59 1.79
N THR A 16 -9.44 12.51 1.26
CA THR A 16 -8.65 11.44 1.76
C THR A 16 -7.20 11.73 1.54
N ILE A 17 -6.42 11.43 2.53
CA ILE A 17 -4.99 11.49 2.41
C ILE A 17 -4.60 10.39 1.44
N ASP A 18 -3.79 10.73 0.47
CA ASP A 18 -3.33 9.73 -0.48
C ASP A 18 -2.08 9.09 0.07
N TYR A 19 -2.30 8.13 0.96
CA TYR A 19 -1.18 7.44 1.60
C TYR A 19 -0.26 6.77 0.59
N VAL A 20 -0.83 6.25 -0.47
CA VAL A 20 -0.04 5.52 -1.46
C VAL A 20 0.91 6.44 -2.20
N SER A 21 0.38 7.55 -2.71
CA SER A 21 1.23 8.50 -3.43
C SER A 21 2.33 9.05 -2.54
N ASP A 22 1.97 9.44 -1.33
CA ASP A 22 2.93 10.03 -0.41
C ASP A 22 3.98 9.00 0.01
N ALA A 23 3.57 7.76 0.21
CA ALA A 23 4.49 6.70 0.60
C ALA A 23 5.45 6.36 -0.54
N TRP A 24 4.96 6.34 -1.79
CA TRP A 24 5.84 6.13 -2.94
C TRP A 24 6.90 7.23 -3.02
N GLU A 25 6.48 8.47 -2.81
CA GLU A 25 7.41 9.59 -2.85
C GLU A 25 8.46 9.47 -1.76
N ALA A 26 8.04 9.10 -0.55
CA ALA A 26 8.97 8.92 0.56
C ALA A 26 9.95 7.78 0.28
N LEU A 27 9.47 6.70 -0.33
CA LEU A 27 10.33 5.58 -0.70
C LEU A 27 11.38 6.02 -1.71
N HIS A 28 10.96 6.72 -2.74
CA HIS A 28 11.88 7.16 -3.80
C HIS A 28 12.90 8.15 -3.29
N SER A 29 12.58 8.94 -2.28
CA SER A 29 13.54 9.88 -1.70
C SER A 29 14.38 9.24 -0.60
N GLY A 30 14.20 7.97 -0.31
CA GLY A 30 14.98 7.28 0.70
C GLY A 30 14.61 7.62 2.13
N ASN A 31 13.42 8.17 2.33
CA ASN A 31 12.98 8.60 3.66
C ASN A 31 12.22 7.49 4.35
N HIS A 32 12.95 6.54 4.95
CA HIS A 32 12.35 5.36 5.56
C HIS A 32 11.40 5.71 6.69
N GLU A 33 11.75 6.70 7.52
CA GLU A 33 10.88 7.07 8.64
C GLU A 33 9.53 7.55 8.16
N GLU A 34 9.51 8.31 7.07
CA GLU A 34 8.25 8.79 6.51
C GLU A 34 7.46 7.65 5.88
N VAL A 35 8.14 6.69 5.24
CA VAL A 35 7.46 5.50 4.74
C VAL A 35 6.75 4.79 5.87
N VAL A 36 7.44 4.57 7.00
CA VAL A 36 6.84 3.89 8.14
C VAL A 36 5.64 4.66 8.65
N ARG A 37 5.78 5.97 8.81
CA ARG A 37 4.70 6.80 9.34
C ARG A 37 3.45 6.74 8.46
N LEU A 38 3.65 6.88 7.15
CA LEU A 38 2.52 6.91 6.22
C LEU A 38 1.86 5.55 6.09
N THR A 39 2.66 4.48 6.01
CA THR A 39 2.08 3.16 5.85
C THR A 39 1.37 2.72 7.12
N GLU A 40 1.91 3.05 8.30
CA GLU A 40 1.23 2.72 9.56
C GLU A 40 -0.10 3.45 9.67
N ALA A 41 -0.14 4.71 9.25
CA ALA A 41 -1.39 5.46 9.26
C ALA A 41 -2.42 4.83 8.33
N CYS A 42 -1.98 4.38 7.16
CA CYS A 42 -2.85 3.70 6.22
C CYS A 42 -3.40 2.41 6.83
N PHE A 43 -2.53 1.61 7.46
CA PHE A 43 -2.98 0.34 8.05
C PHE A 43 -3.98 0.59 9.16
N LYS A 44 -3.73 1.58 10.00
CA LYS A 44 -4.62 1.87 11.10
C LYS A 44 -6.01 2.26 10.61
N GLU A 45 -6.05 3.02 9.52
CA GLU A 45 -7.31 3.54 9.02
C GLU A 45 -8.07 2.54 8.15
N CYS A 46 -7.36 1.71 7.37
CA CYS A 46 -7.97 0.96 6.29
C CYS A 46 -7.95 -0.56 6.45
N THR A 47 -7.22 -1.11 7.41
CA THR A 47 -7.01 -2.56 7.47
C THR A 47 -8.31 -3.35 7.60
N GLU A 48 -9.22 -2.89 8.45
CA GLU A 48 -10.45 -3.64 8.69
C GLU A 48 -11.26 -3.77 7.41
N GLN A 49 -11.45 -2.66 6.71
CA GLN A 49 -12.19 -2.66 5.46
C GLN A 49 -11.46 -3.42 4.36
N ALA A 50 -10.14 -3.30 4.34
CA ALA A 50 -9.34 -4.02 3.35
C ALA A 50 -9.51 -5.53 3.50
N LEU A 51 -9.49 -6.02 4.73
CA LEU A 51 -9.67 -7.44 4.98
C LEU A 51 -11.06 -7.91 4.57
N GLU A 52 -12.09 -7.10 4.83
CA GLU A 52 -13.43 -7.43 4.40
C GLU A 52 -13.53 -7.49 2.89
N GLN A 53 -12.91 -6.54 2.21
CA GLN A 53 -12.93 -6.51 0.76
C GLN A 53 -12.23 -7.74 0.17
N GLN A 54 -11.09 -8.14 0.75
CA GLN A 54 -10.39 -9.32 0.27
C GLN A 54 -11.21 -10.58 0.53
N LYS A 55 -11.83 -10.68 1.71
CA LYS A 55 -12.59 -11.87 2.08
C LYS A 55 -13.90 -12.00 1.34
N SER A 56 -14.37 -10.94 0.71
CA SER A 56 -15.64 -10.97 -0.01
C SER A 56 -15.62 -11.99 -1.15
N GLY A 57 -14.42 -12.37 -1.60
CA GLY A 57 -14.29 -13.29 -2.71
C GLY A 57 -14.64 -12.68 -4.06
N ALA A 58 -14.81 -11.36 -4.10
CA ALA A 58 -15.13 -10.70 -5.35
C ALA A 58 -13.99 -10.86 -6.34
N ILE A 59 -14.34 -10.98 -7.61
CA ILE A 59 -13.33 -11.02 -8.66
C ILE A 59 -12.99 -9.58 -9.00
N ILE A 60 -11.77 -9.18 -8.68
CA ILE A 60 -11.32 -7.81 -8.89
C ILE A 60 -10.57 -7.74 -10.20
N THR A 61 -11.02 -6.83 -11.07
CA THR A 61 -10.43 -6.64 -12.38
C THR A 61 -10.03 -5.18 -12.54
N ASN A 62 -9.44 -4.84 -13.68
CA ASN A 62 -9.12 -3.44 -13.96
C ASN A 62 -10.36 -2.57 -14.08
N PHE A 63 -11.53 -3.19 -14.35
CA PHE A 63 -12.77 -2.43 -14.50
C PHE A 63 -13.42 -2.06 -13.18
N ASN A 64 -13.24 -2.88 -12.15
CA ASN A 64 -13.90 -2.61 -10.86
C ASN A 64 -12.91 -2.34 -9.73
N ALA A 65 -11.63 -2.18 -10.04
CA ALA A 65 -10.61 -1.99 -9.00
C ALA A 65 -10.91 -0.80 -8.10
N ASP A 66 -11.52 0.25 -8.65
CA ASP A 66 -11.82 1.45 -7.87
C ASP A 66 -12.83 1.20 -6.75
N GLU A 67 -13.53 0.09 -6.79
CA GLU A 67 -14.53 -0.22 -5.78
C GLU A 67 -13.91 -0.81 -4.52
N TYR A 68 -12.60 -1.06 -4.53
CA TYR A 68 -11.91 -1.69 -3.40
C TYR A 68 -10.74 -0.83 -2.92
N PRO A 69 -11.01 0.46 -2.61
CA PRO A 69 -9.90 1.39 -2.34
C PRO A 69 -9.09 1.03 -1.10
N GLU A 70 -9.74 0.51 -0.05
CA GLU A 70 -8.99 0.19 1.17
C GLU A 70 -8.07 -1.01 0.95
N LEU A 71 -8.55 -2.04 0.24
CA LEU A 71 -7.73 -3.18 -0.09
C LEU A 71 -6.53 -2.75 -0.93
N ASN A 72 -6.79 -1.91 -1.93
CA ASN A 72 -5.74 -1.44 -2.82
C ASN A 72 -4.71 -0.63 -2.06
N SER A 73 -5.15 0.24 -1.15
CA SER A 73 -4.24 1.08 -0.38
C SER A 73 -3.38 0.25 0.57
N VAL A 74 -3.98 -0.66 1.32
CA VAL A 74 -3.23 -1.46 2.29
C VAL A 74 -2.22 -2.35 1.57
N GLY A 75 -2.67 -3.02 0.51
CA GLY A 75 -1.76 -3.91 -0.22
C GLY A 75 -0.58 -3.17 -0.84
N THR A 76 -0.85 -2.02 -1.43
CA THR A 76 0.22 -1.22 -2.03
C THR A 76 1.17 -0.69 -0.97
N CYS A 77 0.63 -0.25 0.17
CA CYS A 77 1.48 0.22 1.27
C CYS A 77 2.34 -0.89 1.84
N LEU A 78 1.85 -2.13 1.86
CA LEU A 78 2.69 -3.25 2.28
C LEU A 78 3.85 -3.47 1.32
N LEU A 79 3.61 -3.35 0.03
CA LEU A 79 4.70 -3.44 -0.95
C LEU A 79 5.73 -2.35 -0.71
N ILE A 80 5.27 -1.12 -0.49
CA ILE A 80 6.16 0.01 -0.27
C ILE A 80 6.97 -0.18 1.00
N LEU A 81 6.31 -0.57 2.10
CA LEU A 81 6.99 -0.78 3.37
C LEU A 81 8.02 -1.91 3.27
N GLY A 82 7.64 -3.03 2.65
CA GLY A 82 8.57 -4.14 2.46
C GLY A 82 9.81 -3.71 1.70
N THR A 83 9.62 -2.91 0.64
CA THR A 83 10.73 -2.44 -0.15
C THR A 83 11.62 -1.48 0.65
N SER A 84 11.01 -0.60 1.45
CA SER A 84 11.79 0.30 2.29
C SER A 84 12.59 -0.47 3.33
N LEU A 85 11.98 -1.49 3.94
CA LEU A 85 12.68 -2.34 4.90
C LEU A 85 13.86 -3.06 4.24
N ARG A 86 13.66 -3.58 3.04
CA ARG A 86 14.73 -4.24 2.30
C ARG A 86 15.87 -3.26 2.03
N ASN A 87 15.55 -2.02 1.67
CA ASN A 87 16.55 -1.00 1.41
C ASN A 87 17.35 -0.66 2.65
N GLN A 88 16.76 -0.84 3.84
CA GLN A 88 17.44 -0.63 5.11
C GLN A 88 18.23 -1.85 5.56
N GLY A 89 18.23 -2.92 4.79
CA GLY A 89 18.92 -4.15 5.16
C GLY A 89 18.16 -5.03 6.12
N GLU A 90 16.90 -4.71 6.41
CA GLU A 90 16.09 -5.51 7.33
C GLU A 90 15.34 -6.57 6.56
N ASN A 91 16.09 -7.54 6.06
CA ASN A 91 15.55 -8.49 5.10
C ASN A 91 14.48 -9.41 5.67
N GLU A 92 14.60 -9.81 6.95
CA GLU A 92 13.58 -10.67 7.55
C GLU A 92 12.26 -9.94 7.68
N LYS A 93 12.30 -8.68 8.11
CA LYS A 93 11.09 -7.89 8.24
C LYS A 93 10.49 -7.59 6.86
N ALA A 94 11.34 -7.36 5.89
CA ALA A 94 10.88 -7.12 4.53
C ALA A 94 10.14 -8.34 4.00
N ALA A 95 10.72 -9.53 4.18
CA ALA A 95 10.09 -10.76 3.71
C ALA A 95 8.76 -11.01 4.42
N ALA A 96 8.70 -10.77 5.73
CA ALA A 96 7.44 -10.94 6.46
C ALA A 96 6.37 -9.99 5.96
N THR A 97 6.76 -8.76 5.61
CA THR A 97 5.83 -7.75 5.10
C THR A 97 5.30 -8.16 3.72
N TYR A 98 6.18 -8.59 2.82
CA TYR A 98 5.75 -9.07 1.51
C TYR A 98 4.83 -10.30 1.64
N ASN A 99 5.17 -11.23 2.55
CA ASN A 99 4.34 -12.42 2.73
C ASN A 99 2.97 -12.08 3.28
N LYS A 100 2.86 -11.05 4.13
CA LYS A 100 1.56 -10.61 4.60
C LYS A 100 0.69 -10.11 3.45
N LEU A 101 1.29 -9.37 2.52
CA LEU A 101 0.58 -8.92 1.33
C LEU A 101 0.05 -10.12 0.53
N LEU A 102 0.90 -11.11 0.30
CA LEU A 102 0.51 -12.29 -0.48
C LEU A 102 -0.58 -13.09 0.22
N ARG A 103 -0.53 -13.18 1.55
CA ARG A 103 -1.47 -13.99 2.29
C ARG A 103 -2.83 -13.33 2.44
N ASP A 104 -2.83 -12.05 2.78
CA ASP A 104 -4.05 -11.39 3.23
C ASP A 104 -4.62 -10.35 2.26
N TYR A 105 -3.85 -9.90 1.28
CA TYR A 105 -4.28 -8.79 0.40
C TYR A 105 -3.90 -9.04 -1.06
N LYS A 106 -3.91 -10.30 -1.47
CA LYS A 106 -3.34 -10.69 -2.77
C LYS A 106 -4.06 -10.09 -3.97
N ASP A 107 -5.31 -9.71 -3.82
CA ASP A 107 -6.09 -9.22 -4.96
C ASP A 107 -6.10 -7.70 -5.10
N CYS A 108 -5.32 -7.00 -4.29
CA CYS A 108 -5.23 -5.55 -4.40
C CYS A 108 -4.64 -5.15 -5.75
N ARG A 109 -4.96 -3.94 -6.17
CA ARG A 109 -4.45 -3.38 -7.42
C ARG A 109 -3.95 -1.97 -7.17
N CYS A 110 -2.98 -1.56 -7.95
CA CYS A 110 -2.43 -0.21 -7.90
C CYS A 110 -2.38 0.33 -9.32
N GLN A 111 -2.71 1.60 -9.50
CA GLN A 111 -2.71 2.22 -10.81
C GLN A 111 -1.39 2.95 -11.02
N ASN A 112 -0.77 2.77 -12.19
CA ASN A 112 0.46 3.47 -12.48
C ASN A 112 0.14 4.86 -13.05
N GLU A 113 1.18 5.63 -13.35
CA GLU A 113 1.01 7.01 -13.80
C GLU A 113 0.25 7.12 -15.12
N GLU A 114 0.32 6.09 -15.95
CA GLU A 114 -0.38 6.08 -17.21
C GLU A 114 -1.80 5.59 -17.11
N GLY A 115 -2.24 5.21 -15.91
CA GLY A 115 -3.61 4.77 -15.69
C GLY A 115 -3.82 3.27 -15.77
N TYR A 116 -2.77 2.49 -15.97
CA TYR A 116 -2.91 1.04 -16.02
C TYR A 116 -2.81 0.44 -14.62
N TYR A 117 -3.61 -0.58 -14.35
CA TYR A 117 -3.57 -1.26 -13.07
C TYR A 117 -2.58 -2.42 -13.08
N TRP A 118 -1.92 -2.63 -11.95
CA TRP A 118 -1.01 -3.76 -11.77
C TRP A 118 -1.23 -4.32 -10.36
N LYS A 119 -0.71 -5.52 -10.10
CA LYS A 119 -0.94 -6.21 -8.82
C LYS A 119 0.29 -6.13 -7.93
N PRO A 120 0.20 -5.43 -6.82
CA PRO A 120 1.31 -5.40 -5.86
C PRO A 120 1.77 -6.77 -5.40
N ALA A 121 0.85 -7.75 -5.31
CA ALA A 121 1.24 -9.09 -4.89
C ALA A 121 2.22 -9.74 -5.88
N VAL A 122 2.06 -9.47 -7.19
CA VAL A 122 3.00 -9.99 -8.18
C VAL A 122 4.38 -9.40 -7.96
N ALA A 123 4.44 -8.09 -7.70
CA ALA A 123 5.72 -7.44 -7.44
C ALA A 123 6.35 -7.97 -6.15
N ALA A 124 5.54 -8.19 -5.10
CA ALA A 124 6.05 -8.72 -3.85
C ALA A 124 6.64 -10.11 -4.03
N GLN A 125 5.96 -10.96 -4.80
CA GLN A 125 6.47 -12.31 -5.05
C GLN A 125 7.81 -12.25 -5.77
N LYS A 126 7.93 -11.37 -6.75
CA LYS A 126 9.18 -11.23 -7.48
C LYS A 126 10.31 -10.83 -6.54
N ARG A 127 10.03 -9.89 -5.62
CA ARG A 127 11.05 -9.44 -4.68
C ARG A 127 11.45 -10.54 -3.70
N LEU A 128 10.48 -11.33 -3.25
CA LEU A 128 10.78 -12.46 -2.38
C LEU A 128 11.66 -13.46 -3.11
N ASP A 129 11.38 -13.73 -4.39
CA ASP A 129 12.19 -14.65 -5.18
C ASP A 129 13.61 -14.13 -5.32
N GLU A 130 13.77 -12.83 -5.57
CA GLU A 130 15.11 -12.23 -5.67
C GLU A 130 15.86 -12.35 -4.36
N MET A 131 15.18 -12.16 -3.23
CA MET A 131 15.80 -12.27 -1.93
C MET A 131 16.26 -13.70 -1.63
N ALA A 132 15.48 -14.67 -2.07
CA ALA A 132 15.80 -16.06 -1.83
C ALA A 132 17.00 -16.54 -2.63
N GLU A 133 17.33 -15.84 -3.72
CA GLU A 133 18.47 -16.20 -4.54
C GLU A 133 19.81 -15.80 -3.94
N LYS A 134 19.82 -15.04 -2.87
CA LYS A 134 21.06 -14.53 -2.28
C LYS A 134 21.73 -15.42 -1.25
#